data_e02202ff5372a944d8c2e89e9c758f11
#
_entry.id   e02202ff5372a944d8c2e89e9c758f11
#
_cell.length_a   1.000
_cell.length_b   1.000
_cell.length_c   1.000
_cell.angle_alpha   90.00
_cell.angle_beta   90.00
_cell.angle_gamma   90.00
#
_symmetry.space_group_name_H-M   'P 1'
#
loop_
_entity.id
_entity.type
_entity.pdbx_description
1 polymer ?
#
loop_
_entity_poly.entity_id
_entity_poly.type
_entity_poly.pdbx_seq_one_letter_code
_entity_poly.pdbx_strand_id
1 'polypeptide(L)'
;MRLSSHLTFIFKFIFPSVWLLGFSAGTLVLLTRPNERGMAIPFGLATIIGALVFSKACFPLKSVIAGRDGLRVSNFIREIEIPYAQIASIDENKWLNTRVTTVWLKGYSAFGPELRFQPYTYFTLLLWKDHPAVVELRRRVELATERPSA
;
A
#
# COMPACT_ATOMS: atom_id res chain seq x y z
N MET A 1 15.80 -9.17 -1.16
CA MET A 1 14.53 -9.93 -1.31
C MET A 1 13.39 -8.94 -1.51
N ARG A 2 12.53 -9.12 -2.50
CA ARG A 2 11.40 -8.22 -2.76
C ARG A 2 10.26 -8.57 -1.80
N LEU A 3 9.84 -7.61 -0.98
CA LEU A 3 8.76 -7.80 0.00
C LEU A 3 7.40 -7.39 -0.56
N SER A 4 7.38 -6.39 -1.46
CA SER A 4 6.13 -5.87 -2.05
C SER A 4 5.74 -6.59 -3.34
N SER A 5 4.43 -6.69 -3.57
CA SER A 5 3.85 -7.25 -4.78
C SER A 5 4.08 -6.36 -6.02
N HIS A 6 4.24 -6.98 -7.20
CA HIS A 6 4.16 -6.28 -8.50
C HIS A 6 2.80 -5.61 -8.72
N LEU A 7 1.75 -6.16 -8.09
CA LEU A 7 0.40 -5.61 -8.14
C LEU A 7 0.27 -4.26 -7.45
N THR A 8 1.26 -3.85 -6.61
CA THR A 8 1.24 -2.54 -5.95
C THR A 8 1.12 -1.39 -6.97
N PHE A 9 1.78 -1.50 -8.12
CA PHE A 9 1.66 -0.50 -9.19
C PHE A 9 0.25 -0.47 -9.79
N ILE A 10 -0.34 -1.64 -10.04
CA ILE A 10 -1.69 -1.77 -10.61
C ILE A 10 -2.72 -1.18 -9.64
N PHE A 11 -2.67 -1.56 -8.35
CA PHE A 11 -3.59 -1.06 -7.34
C PHE A 11 -3.38 0.42 -7.01
N LYS A 12 -2.16 0.94 -7.18
CA LYS A 12 -1.86 2.34 -6.90
C LYS A 12 -2.28 3.28 -8.02
N PHE A 13 -2.10 2.87 -9.28
CA PHE A 13 -2.28 3.75 -10.43
C PHE A 13 -3.36 3.28 -11.40
N ILE A 14 -3.31 2.02 -11.84
CA ILE A 14 -4.18 1.54 -12.92
C ILE A 14 -5.62 1.42 -12.43
N PHE A 15 -5.85 0.71 -11.34
CA PHE A 15 -7.19 0.44 -10.82
C PHE A 15 -7.95 1.73 -10.44
N PRO A 16 -7.37 2.66 -9.64
CA PRO A 16 -8.03 3.93 -9.34
C PRO A 16 -8.30 4.77 -10.59
N SER A 17 -7.36 4.82 -11.54
CA SER A 17 -7.53 5.60 -12.77
C SER A 17 -8.68 5.06 -13.62
N VAL A 18 -8.73 3.76 -13.87
CA VAL A 18 -9.80 3.12 -14.64
C VAL A 18 -11.15 3.33 -13.96
N TRP A 19 -11.22 3.15 -12.64
CA TRP A 19 -12.44 3.38 -11.87
C TRP A 19 -12.93 4.82 -11.99
N LEU A 20 -12.06 5.78 -11.65
CA LEU A 20 -12.42 7.20 -11.64
C LEU A 20 -12.80 7.69 -13.04
N LEU A 21 -12.06 7.31 -14.08
CA LEU A 21 -12.38 7.65 -15.46
C LEU A 21 -13.72 7.05 -15.89
N GLY A 22 -13.97 5.78 -15.59
CA GLY A 22 -15.21 5.09 -15.94
C GLY A 22 -16.44 5.74 -15.31
N PHE A 23 -16.40 5.96 -13.99
CA PHE A 23 -17.52 6.58 -13.28
C PHE A 23 -17.69 8.05 -13.60
N SER A 24 -16.60 8.82 -13.81
CA SER A 24 -16.68 10.21 -14.26
C SER A 24 -17.29 10.32 -15.67
N ALA A 25 -16.82 9.50 -16.60
CA ALA A 25 -17.37 9.46 -17.96
C ALA A 25 -18.84 9.06 -17.96
N GLY A 26 -19.20 8.03 -17.16
CA GLY A 26 -20.60 7.62 -16.97
C GLY A 26 -21.47 8.76 -16.45
N THR A 27 -21.00 9.48 -15.43
CA THR A 27 -21.69 10.65 -14.88
C THR A 27 -21.93 11.71 -15.95
N LEU A 28 -20.91 12.05 -16.73
CA LEU A 28 -21.03 13.06 -17.79
C LEU A 28 -22.04 12.63 -18.88
N VAL A 29 -21.98 11.38 -19.34
CA VAL A 29 -22.90 10.84 -20.33
C VAL A 29 -24.36 10.89 -19.82
N LEU A 30 -24.60 10.50 -18.57
CA LEU A 30 -25.94 10.51 -17.97
C LEU A 30 -26.49 11.92 -17.80
N LEU A 31 -25.64 12.91 -17.52
CA LEU A 31 -26.05 14.32 -17.45
C LEU A 31 -26.53 14.88 -18.79
N THR A 32 -26.01 14.36 -19.91
CA THR A 32 -26.45 14.79 -21.26
C THR A 32 -27.79 14.19 -21.68
N ARG A 33 -28.29 13.16 -20.97
CA ARG A 33 -29.54 12.47 -21.30
C ARG A 33 -30.66 12.90 -20.34
N PRO A 34 -31.64 13.70 -20.79
CA PRO A 34 -32.66 14.28 -19.90
C PRO A 34 -33.42 13.26 -19.05
N ASN A 35 -33.72 12.09 -19.65
CA ASN A 35 -34.50 11.04 -18.99
C ASN A 35 -33.68 10.19 -17.98
N GLU A 36 -32.35 10.28 -18.02
CA GLU A 36 -31.45 9.47 -17.21
C GLU A 36 -30.65 10.28 -16.17
N ARG A 37 -30.94 11.59 -16.07
CA ARG A 37 -30.18 12.49 -15.17
C ARG A 37 -30.19 12.06 -13.70
N GLY A 38 -31.26 11.40 -13.24
CA GLY A 38 -31.32 10.86 -11.89
C GLY A 38 -30.25 9.81 -11.60
N MET A 39 -29.84 9.05 -12.61
CA MET A 39 -28.77 8.07 -12.52
C MET A 39 -27.37 8.71 -12.42
N ALA A 40 -27.21 9.96 -12.80
CA ALA A 40 -25.92 10.67 -12.67
C ALA A 40 -25.51 10.87 -11.21
N ILE A 41 -26.49 10.98 -10.28
CA ILE A 41 -26.24 11.18 -8.85
C ILE A 41 -25.45 10.02 -8.24
N PRO A 42 -25.90 8.75 -8.32
CA PRO A 42 -25.16 7.63 -7.76
C PRO A 42 -23.78 7.43 -8.43
N PHE A 43 -23.65 7.70 -9.73
CA PHE A 43 -22.36 7.64 -10.44
C PHE A 43 -21.40 8.72 -9.94
N GLY A 44 -21.87 9.95 -9.77
CA GLY A 44 -21.09 11.06 -9.20
C GLY A 44 -20.66 10.78 -7.76
N LEU A 45 -21.56 10.25 -6.92
CA LEU A 45 -21.24 9.85 -5.56
C LEU A 45 -20.20 8.73 -5.55
N ALA A 46 -20.32 7.72 -6.41
CA ALA A 46 -19.33 6.65 -6.52
C ALA A 46 -17.95 7.19 -6.93
N THR A 47 -17.90 8.20 -7.81
CA THR A 47 -16.64 8.88 -8.18
C THR A 47 -16.00 9.54 -6.95
N ILE A 48 -16.76 10.32 -6.17
CA ILE A 48 -16.26 11.03 -4.99
C ILE A 48 -15.80 10.05 -3.92
N ILE A 49 -16.64 9.08 -3.60
CA ILE A 49 -16.32 8.04 -2.59
C ILE A 49 -15.08 7.24 -3.03
N GLY A 50 -15.03 6.83 -4.30
CA GLY A 50 -13.88 6.15 -4.87
C GLY A 50 -12.60 6.97 -4.75
N ALA A 51 -12.64 8.27 -5.11
CA ALA A 51 -11.49 9.15 -4.98
C ALA A 51 -10.99 9.26 -3.53
N LEU A 52 -11.90 9.39 -2.56
CA LEU A 52 -11.54 9.42 -1.13
C LEU A 52 -10.94 8.10 -0.64
N VAL A 53 -11.55 6.98 -1.00
CA VAL A 53 -11.05 5.64 -0.62
C VAL A 53 -9.67 5.39 -1.22
N PHE A 54 -9.50 5.64 -2.53
CA PHE A 54 -8.22 5.40 -3.20
C PHE A 54 -7.11 6.32 -2.69
N SER A 55 -7.43 7.57 -2.36
CA SER A 55 -6.46 8.50 -1.79
C SER A 55 -5.88 7.99 -0.45
N LYS A 56 -6.69 7.34 0.36
CA LYS A 56 -6.28 6.84 1.68
C LYS A 56 -5.76 5.39 1.65
N ALA A 57 -6.31 4.54 0.77
CA ALA A 57 -5.98 3.13 0.75
C ALA A 57 -4.85 2.79 -0.25
N CYS A 58 -4.87 3.37 -1.45
CA CYS A 58 -3.98 2.97 -2.54
C CYS A 58 -2.74 3.85 -2.66
N PHE A 59 -2.87 5.18 -2.55
CA PHE A 59 -1.72 6.08 -2.71
C PHE A 59 -0.62 5.96 -1.64
N PRO A 60 -0.91 5.65 -0.36
CA PRO A 60 0.14 5.44 0.64
C PRO A 60 1.00 4.20 0.41
N LEU A 61 0.56 3.24 -0.44
CA LEU A 61 1.31 2.02 -0.70
C LEU A 61 2.68 2.31 -1.33
N LYS A 62 3.71 1.69 -0.76
CA LYS A 62 5.11 1.78 -1.22
C LYS A 62 5.58 0.44 -1.76
N SER A 63 6.56 0.48 -2.65
CA SER A 63 7.31 -0.70 -3.04
C SER A 63 8.47 -0.88 -2.07
N VAL A 64 8.60 -2.06 -1.46
CA VAL A 64 9.60 -2.34 -0.43
C VAL A 64 10.42 -3.55 -0.82
N ILE A 65 11.76 -3.40 -0.75
CA ILE A 65 12.73 -4.45 -1.02
C ILE A 65 13.65 -4.55 0.21
N ALA A 66 13.76 -5.74 0.77
CA ALA A 66 14.72 -6.00 1.84
C ALA A 66 16.13 -6.13 1.26
N GLY A 67 17.01 -5.21 1.61
CA GLY A 67 18.45 -5.22 1.36
C GLY A 67 19.20 -6.04 2.41
N ARG A 68 20.54 -5.92 2.43
CA ARG A 68 21.41 -6.52 3.46
C ARG A 68 21.28 -5.76 4.78
N ASP A 69 21.39 -4.44 4.74
CA ASP A 69 21.54 -3.59 5.93
C ASP A 69 20.29 -2.74 6.21
N GLY A 70 19.29 -2.77 5.33
CA GLY A 70 18.09 -1.97 5.46
C GLY A 70 17.00 -2.28 4.43
N LEU A 71 15.93 -1.51 4.52
CA LEU A 71 14.81 -1.53 3.58
C LEU A 71 15.02 -0.47 2.50
N ARG A 72 15.00 -0.89 1.24
CA ARG A 72 14.88 0.02 0.11
C ARG A 72 13.41 0.25 -0.16
N VAL A 73 12.96 1.48 0.00
CA VAL A 73 11.56 1.87 -0.10
C VAL A 73 11.39 2.84 -1.26
N SER A 74 10.51 2.51 -2.18
CA SER A 74 10.20 3.34 -3.34
C SER A 74 8.72 3.70 -3.41
N ASN A 75 8.47 4.93 -3.75
CA ASN A 75 7.13 5.45 -4.06
C ASN A 75 6.90 5.47 -5.59
N PHE A 76 7.75 4.80 -6.40
CA PHE A 76 7.83 4.80 -7.86
C PHE A 76 8.39 6.10 -8.48
N ILE A 77 8.50 7.19 -7.72
CA ILE A 77 9.11 8.47 -8.15
C ILE A 77 10.43 8.68 -7.42
N ARG A 78 10.46 8.35 -6.14
CA ARG A 78 11.61 8.52 -5.24
C ARG A 78 11.90 7.23 -4.51
N GLU A 79 13.19 6.95 -4.31
CA GLU A 79 13.67 5.79 -3.56
C GLU A 79 14.52 6.26 -2.39
N ILE A 80 14.35 5.60 -1.24
CA ILE A 80 15.16 5.81 -0.04
C ILE A 80 15.57 4.48 0.56
N GLU A 81 16.69 4.47 1.26
CA GLU A 81 17.15 3.33 2.05
C GLU A 81 17.01 3.63 3.53
N ILE A 82 16.41 2.70 4.28
CA ILE A 82 16.12 2.82 5.70
C ILE A 82 16.82 1.68 6.42
N PRO A 83 17.82 1.96 7.25
CA PRO A 83 18.49 0.94 8.05
C PRO A 83 17.52 0.19 8.95
N TYR A 84 17.72 -1.11 9.15
CA TYR A 84 16.88 -1.92 10.04
C TYR A 84 16.86 -1.37 11.47
N ALA A 85 17.93 -0.76 11.93
CA ALA A 85 18.03 -0.14 13.26
C ALA A 85 17.02 1.01 13.48
N GLN A 86 16.55 1.66 12.41
CA GLN A 86 15.54 2.73 12.46
C GLN A 86 14.09 2.20 12.52
N ILE A 87 13.88 0.90 12.40
CA ILE A 87 12.54 0.31 12.50
C ILE A 87 12.18 0.17 13.99
N ALA A 88 11.00 0.70 14.34
CA ALA A 88 10.47 0.61 15.70
C ALA A 88 9.57 -0.63 15.87
N SER A 89 8.61 -0.82 14.95
CA SER A 89 7.71 -1.97 14.96
C SER A 89 7.19 -2.30 13.57
N ILE A 90 6.66 -3.52 13.44
CA ILE A 90 6.09 -4.03 12.17
C ILE A 90 4.73 -4.64 12.50
N ASP A 91 3.68 -4.04 11.96
CA ASP A 91 2.29 -4.48 12.12
C ASP A 91 1.73 -5.01 10.81
N GLU A 92 1.06 -6.15 10.86
CA GLU A 92 0.34 -6.73 9.74
C GLU A 92 -1.17 -6.63 9.97
N ASN A 93 -1.86 -5.89 9.12
CA ASN A 93 -3.32 -5.83 9.17
C ASN A 93 -3.91 -7.07 8.49
N LYS A 94 -4.52 -7.94 9.30
CA LYS A 94 -5.12 -9.23 8.87
C LYS A 94 -6.60 -9.13 8.50
N TRP A 95 -7.20 -7.94 8.61
CA TRP A 95 -8.66 -7.75 8.55
C TRP A 95 -9.27 -7.84 7.15
N LEU A 96 -8.49 -7.65 6.11
CA LEU A 96 -8.94 -7.77 4.72
C LEU A 96 -7.98 -8.70 3.99
N ASN A 97 -8.48 -9.42 3.01
CA ASN A 97 -7.71 -10.30 2.13
C ASN A 97 -6.51 -9.60 1.43
N THR A 98 -6.44 -8.30 1.53
CA THR A 98 -5.31 -7.44 1.20
C THR A 98 -4.49 -7.15 2.45
N ARG A 99 -3.57 -8.06 2.80
CA ARG A 99 -2.67 -7.88 3.94
C ARG A 99 -1.77 -6.68 3.72
N VAL A 100 -2.07 -5.57 4.36
CA VAL A 100 -1.21 -4.39 4.37
C VAL A 100 -0.30 -4.45 5.58
N THR A 101 1.00 -4.39 5.34
CA THR A 101 2.00 -4.33 6.40
C THR A 101 2.40 -2.87 6.61
N THR A 102 2.36 -2.42 7.86
CA THR A 102 2.82 -1.11 8.29
C THR A 102 4.12 -1.27 9.08
N VAL A 103 5.14 -0.57 8.64
CA VAL A 103 6.43 -0.47 9.33
C VAL A 103 6.52 0.90 9.98
N TRP A 104 6.62 0.93 11.29
CA TRP A 104 6.82 2.14 12.09
C TRP A 104 8.31 2.42 12.25
N LEU A 105 8.70 3.68 12.08
CA LEU A 105 10.08 4.12 12.22
C LEU A 105 10.29 4.81 13.55
N LYS A 106 11.50 4.71 14.11
CA LYS A 106 11.92 5.43 15.33
C LYS A 106 12.03 6.96 15.08
N GLY A 107 12.13 7.37 13.82
CA GLY A 107 12.25 8.77 13.41
C GLY A 107 11.52 9.06 12.11
N TYR A 108 11.62 10.29 11.63
CA TYR A 108 11.00 10.70 10.37
C TYR A 108 11.88 10.30 9.18
N SER A 109 11.24 9.67 8.19
CA SER A 109 11.86 9.47 6.87
C SER A 109 11.30 10.48 5.85
N ALA A 110 11.86 10.50 4.64
CA ALA A 110 11.33 11.29 3.53
C ALA A 110 9.88 10.87 3.13
N PHE A 111 9.40 9.73 3.63
CA PHE A 111 8.03 9.23 3.42
C PHE A 111 7.16 9.28 4.68
N GLY A 112 7.63 9.95 5.73
CA GLY A 112 6.94 10.05 7.02
C GLY A 112 7.41 9.00 8.04
N PRO A 113 6.73 8.94 9.20
CA PRO A 113 7.08 8.03 10.29
C PRO A 113 6.60 6.58 10.07
N GLU A 114 5.69 6.38 9.11
CA GLU A 114 5.12 5.07 8.78
C GLU A 114 5.28 4.73 7.30
N LEU A 115 5.53 3.46 7.04
CA LEU A 115 5.64 2.91 5.70
C LEU A 115 4.63 1.81 5.51
N ARG A 116 3.74 1.96 4.53
CA ARG A 116 2.73 0.96 4.20
C ARG A 116 3.07 0.27 2.90
N PHE A 117 3.09 -1.06 2.92
CA PHE A 117 3.27 -1.86 1.73
C PHE A 117 2.39 -3.11 1.76
N GLN A 118 2.11 -3.63 0.58
CA GLN A 118 1.40 -4.88 0.43
C GLN A 118 2.42 -5.99 0.18
N PRO A 119 2.54 -7.00 1.07
CA PRO A 119 3.40 -8.14 0.85
C PRO A 119 3.04 -8.88 -0.43
N TYR A 120 4.00 -9.61 -0.98
CA TYR A 120 3.78 -10.48 -2.13
C TYR A 120 2.68 -11.50 -1.78
N THR A 121 1.58 -11.48 -2.52
CA THR A 121 0.41 -12.32 -2.20
C THR A 121 0.72 -13.78 -2.51
N TYR A 122 1.01 -14.56 -1.47
CA TYR A 122 0.80 -16.01 -1.53
C TYR A 122 -0.66 -16.28 -1.19
N PHE A 123 -1.35 -17.00 -2.05
CA PHE A 123 -2.68 -17.52 -1.79
C PHE A 123 -2.54 -18.58 -0.69
N THR A 124 -2.56 -18.16 0.55
CA THR A 124 -2.57 -19.07 1.69
C THR A 124 -3.98 -19.10 2.26
N LEU A 125 -4.61 -20.26 2.21
CA LEU A 125 -5.88 -20.57 2.90
C LEU A 125 -5.82 -20.35 4.43
N LEU A 126 -4.64 -20.08 4.98
CA LEU A 126 -4.41 -19.85 6.41
C LEU A 126 -4.37 -18.35 6.70
N LEU A 127 -5.55 -17.74 6.82
CA LEU A 127 -5.75 -16.31 7.14
C LEU A 127 -5.13 -15.87 8.49
N TRP A 128 -4.77 -16.80 9.36
CA TRP A 128 -4.31 -16.56 10.74
C TRP A 128 -2.80 -16.54 10.93
N LYS A 129 -2.01 -17.03 9.98
CA LYS A 129 -0.54 -17.02 10.07
C LYS A 129 0.04 -15.73 9.50
N ASP A 130 1.08 -15.22 10.16
CA ASP A 130 1.86 -14.10 9.67
C ASP A 130 2.45 -14.41 8.28
N HIS A 131 2.51 -13.40 7.43
CA HIS A 131 3.06 -13.57 6.09
C HIS A 131 4.57 -13.90 6.16
N PRO A 132 5.08 -14.91 5.42
CA PRO A 132 6.50 -15.31 5.49
C PRO A 132 7.48 -14.15 5.30
N ALA A 133 7.14 -13.20 4.41
CA ALA A 133 7.96 -12.00 4.21
C ALA A 133 8.00 -11.09 5.44
N VAL A 134 6.91 -11.03 6.22
CA VAL A 134 6.84 -10.24 7.46
C VAL A 134 7.62 -10.92 8.57
N VAL A 135 7.53 -12.23 8.70
CA VAL A 135 8.31 -13.03 9.65
C VAL A 135 9.81 -12.86 9.38
N GLU A 136 10.24 -12.99 8.14
CA GLU A 136 11.64 -12.80 7.76
C GLU A 136 12.10 -11.36 7.99
N LEU A 137 11.25 -10.37 7.75
CA LEU A 137 11.56 -8.97 8.01
C LEU A 137 11.76 -8.72 9.51
N ARG A 138 10.87 -9.24 10.37
CA ARG A 138 11.01 -9.14 11.83
C ARG A 138 12.33 -9.75 12.30
N ARG A 139 12.66 -10.95 11.81
CA ARG A 139 13.92 -11.62 12.13
C ARG A 139 15.15 -10.78 11.77
N ARG A 140 15.14 -10.11 10.62
CA ARG A 140 16.25 -9.22 10.20
C ARG A 140 16.37 -7.99 11.07
N VAL A 141 15.25 -7.41 11.49
CA VAL A 141 15.24 -6.25 12.40
C VAL A 141 15.76 -6.65 13.77
N GLU A 142 15.37 -7.80 14.32
CA GLU A 142 15.89 -8.34 15.59
C GLU A 142 17.40 -8.53 15.53
N LEU A 143 17.92 -9.22 14.51
CA LEU A 143 19.35 -9.44 14.33
C LEU A 143 20.14 -8.14 14.15
N ALA A 144 19.56 -7.12 13.53
CA ALA A 144 20.20 -5.82 13.38
C ALA A 144 20.19 -5.00 14.68
N THR A 145 19.21 -5.24 15.56
CA THR A 145 19.11 -4.58 16.87
C THR A 145 20.05 -5.23 17.90
N GLU A 146 20.27 -6.54 17.79
CA GLU A 146 21.21 -7.29 18.65
C GLU A 146 22.68 -7.08 18.31
N ARG A 147 23.00 -6.56 17.13
CA ARG A 147 24.35 -6.16 16.77
C ARG A 147 24.55 -4.66 17.10
N PRO A 148 25.04 -4.33 18.32
CA PRO A 148 25.45 -2.96 18.59
C PRO A 148 26.54 -2.61 17.59
N SER A 149 26.41 -1.43 16.98
CA SER A 149 27.41 -0.87 16.07
C SER A 149 28.79 -0.89 16.75
N ALA A 150 29.66 -1.73 16.24
CA ALA A 150 31.06 -1.70 16.60
C ALA A 150 31.71 -0.42 16.10
#